data_1e0653053965bd284cd574a8a999043c
#
_entry.id   1e0653053965bd284cd574a8a999043c
#
_cell.length_a   1.000
_cell.length_b   1.000
_cell.length_c   1.000
_cell.angle_alpha   90.00
_cell.angle_beta   90.00
_cell.angle_gamma   90.00
#
_symmetry.space_group_name_H-M   'P 1'
#
loop_
_entity.id
_entity.type
_entity.pdbx_description
1 polymer ?
#
loop_
_entity_poly.entity_id
_entity_poly.type
_entity_poly.pdbx_seq_one_letter_code
_entity_poly.pdbx_strand_id
1 'polypeptide(L)'
;MCSSDLAFNDVLAWCLLAWIVAISRSAEASAMRPLLILVVYVAIMFGVVRPALRGLADKLAGSELSAMLIFLFLSSWVTELAGFHALFGAFLAGAVWPRGSNNGKIAADIEPLATKMLIPLFFSYTGLRTNIGAVGDHIGLSALVIAGAIAGKVGGAFAGARLTGFDTRNSLALGFLLNTRGLVELIVLNVGLEQGILSLPLYSMMILMALVTTGMTTPLLKLVRPGVSHG
;
A
#
# COMPACT_ATOMS: atom_id res chain seq x y z
N MET A 1 -9.97 15.52 7.42
CA MET A 1 -8.57 15.45 7.87
C MET A 1 -7.96 14.05 7.77
N CYS A 2 -8.69 12.97 7.97
CA CYS A 2 -8.12 11.61 7.98
C CYS A 2 -7.68 11.04 6.60
N SER A 3 -8.26 11.51 5.49
CA SER A 3 -7.94 10.97 4.15
C SER A 3 -6.62 11.50 3.55
N SER A 4 -6.20 12.71 3.93
CA SER A 4 -4.94 13.29 3.47
C SER A 4 -3.72 12.65 4.12
N ASP A 5 -3.83 12.31 5.41
CA ASP A 5 -2.73 11.73 6.18
C ASP A 5 -2.46 10.28 5.78
N LEU A 6 -3.51 9.52 5.47
CA LEU A 6 -3.40 8.16 4.93
C LEU A 6 -2.74 8.17 3.55
N ALA A 7 -3.14 9.06 2.65
CA ALA A 7 -2.55 9.20 1.33
C ALA A 7 -1.07 9.60 1.39
N PHE A 8 -0.69 10.46 2.34
CA PHE A 8 0.70 10.86 2.53
C PHE A 8 1.58 9.69 3.02
N ASN A 9 1.08 8.92 3.98
CA ASN A 9 1.78 7.72 4.46
C ASN A 9 1.96 6.67 3.36
N ASP A 10 0.95 6.49 2.50
CA ASP A 10 1.05 5.57 1.36
C ASP A 10 2.11 6.04 0.35
N VAL A 11 2.15 7.35 0.03
CA VAL A 11 3.18 7.91 -0.85
C VAL A 11 4.58 7.68 -0.26
N LEU A 12 4.77 7.93 1.04
CA LEU A 12 6.06 7.70 1.71
C LEU A 12 6.45 6.22 1.68
N ALA A 13 5.51 5.32 1.96
CA ALA A 13 5.75 3.88 1.92
C ALA A 13 6.18 3.42 0.51
N TRP A 14 5.51 3.91 -0.53
CA TRP A 14 5.86 3.63 -1.92
C TRP A 14 7.22 4.20 -2.33
N CYS A 15 7.56 5.42 -1.90
CA CYS A 15 8.88 6.01 -2.14
C CYS A 15 9.99 5.21 -1.44
N LEU A 16 9.77 4.80 -0.19
CA LEU A 16 10.73 3.96 0.54
C LEU A 16 10.90 2.60 -0.12
N LEU A 17 9.81 1.95 -0.52
CA LEU A 17 9.88 0.67 -1.24
C LEU A 17 10.65 0.82 -2.55
N ALA A 18 10.34 1.83 -3.35
CA ALA A 18 11.02 2.09 -4.61
C ALA A 18 12.53 2.29 -4.39
N TRP A 19 12.92 3.03 -3.35
CA TRP A 19 14.31 3.26 -3.01
C TRP A 19 15.03 1.97 -2.56
N ILE A 20 14.40 1.17 -1.67
CA ILE A 20 14.96 -0.11 -1.22
C ILE A 20 15.16 -1.06 -2.40
N VAL A 21 14.16 -1.19 -3.28
CA VAL A 21 14.25 -2.04 -4.49
C VAL A 21 15.36 -1.55 -5.42
N ALA A 22 15.46 -0.24 -5.62
CA ALA A 22 16.51 0.32 -6.48
C ALA A 22 17.92 0.08 -5.94
N ILE A 23 18.12 0.14 -4.61
CA ILE A 23 19.41 -0.19 -3.97
C ILE A 23 19.71 -1.68 -4.12
N SER A 24 18.72 -2.55 -3.91
CA SER A 24 18.92 -4.00 -4.01
C SER A 24 19.27 -4.47 -5.42
N ARG A 25 18.79 -3.76 -6.45
CA ARG A 25 19.09 -4.01 -7.86
C ARG A 25 20.39 -3.37 -8.34
N SER A 26 20.89 -2.33 -7.66
CA SER A 26 22.12 -1.66 -8.07
C SER A 26 23.35 -2.43 -7.63
N ALA A 27 24.25 -2.74 -8.58
CA ALA A 27 25.56 -3.32 -8.30
C ALA A 27 26.54 -2.30 -7.69
N GLU A 28 26.19 -1.01 -7.66
CA GLU A 28 27.00 0.08 -7.12
C GLU A 28 26.65 0.33 -5.66
N ALA A 29 27.64 0.48 -4.81
CA ALA A 29 27.50 0.76 -3.37
C ALA A 29 26.90 2.15 -3.06
N SER A 30 26.51 2.94 -4.05
CA SER A 30 26.01 4.30 -3.90
C SER A 30 24.47 4.35 -3.94
N ALA A 31 23.86 4.48 -2.78
CA ALA A 31 22.40 4.72 -2.63
C ALA A 31 21.93 6.08 -3.18
N MET A 32 22.87 6.99 -3.49
CA MET A 32 22.55 8.37 -3.89
C MET A 32 21.96 8.45 -5.30
N ARG A 33 22.49 7.65 -6.25
CA ARG A 33 22.03 7.66 -7.65
C ARG A 33 20.55 7.25 -7.79
N PRO A 34 20.09 6.11 -7.22
CA PRO A 34 18.68 5.76 -7.25
C PRO A 34 17.79 6.81 -6.59
N LEU A 35 18.23 7.37 -5.45
CA LEU A 35 17.48 8.42 -4.76
C LEU A 35 17.31 9.66 -5.65
N LEU A 36 18.37 10.10 -6.32
CA LEU A 36 18.30 11.25 -7.23
C LEU A 36 17.34 10.99 -8.39
N ILE A 37 17.41 9.82 -9.02
CA ILE A 37 16.51 9.44 -10.10
C ILE A 37 15.04 9.44 -9.61
N LEU A 38 14.79 8.89 -8.42
CA LEU A 38 13.47 8.87 -7.79
C LEU A 38 12.92 10.28 -7.58
N VAL A 39 13.72 11.17 -6.99
CA VAL A 39 13.33 12.56 -6.72
C VAL A 39 13.06 13.31 -8.02
N VAL A 40 13.92 13.17 -9.02
CA VAL A 40 13.74 13.80 -10.35
C VAL A 40 12.48 13.28 -11.02
N TYR A 41 12.23 11.96 -10.98
CA TYR A 41 11.05 11.37 -11.56
C TYR A 41 9.75 11.90 -10.91
N VAL A 42 9.69 11.92 -9.58
CA VAL A 42 8.57 12.49 -8.83
C VAL A 42 8.37 13.97 -9.15
N ALA A 43 9.46 14.75 -9.20
CA ALA A 43 9.41 16.17 -9.56
C ALA A 43 8.86 16.41 -10.97
N ILE A 44 9.29 15.61 -11.95
CA ILE A 44 8.76 15.65 -13.33
C ILE A 44 7.28 15.29 -13.35
N MET A 45 6.88 14.23 -12.65
CA MET A 45 5.47 13.78 -12.61
C MET A 45 4.54 14.85 -12.04
N PHE A 46 4.91 15.51 -10.95
CA PHE A 46 4.09 16.57 -10.33
C PHE A 46 4.26 17.94 -10.99
N GLY A 47 5.48 18.29 -11.41
CA GLY A 47 5.80 19.63 -11.95
C GLY A 47 5.52 19.80 -13.42
N VAL A 48 5.63 18.74 -14.22
CA VAL A 48 5.48 18.81 -15.68
C VAL A 48 4.27 17.99 -16.16
N VAL A 49 4.23 16.71 -15.82
CA VAL A 49 3.22 15.79 -16.35
C VAL A 49 1.83 16.13 -15.84
N ARG A 50 1.68 16.41 -14.56
CA ARG A 50 0.39 16.76 -13.96
C ARG A 50 -0.24 18.03 -14.57
N PRO A 51 0.46 19.18 -14.72
CA PRO A 51 -0.11 20.33 -15.41
C PRO A 51 -0.38 20.08 -16.89
N ALA A 52 0.46 19.31 -17.59
CA ALA A 52 0.22 18.92 -18.98
C ALA A 52 -1.06 18.10 -19.14
N LEU A 53 -1.28 17.11 -18.27
CA LEU A 53 -2.50 16.31 -18.26
C LEU A 53 -3.75 17.15 -17.97
N ARG A 54 -3.65 18.16 -17.08
CA ARG A 54 -4.75 19.11 -16.83
C ARG A 54 -5.12 19.91 -18.07
N GLY A 55 -4.10 20.38 -18.81
CA GLY A 55 -4.34 21.10 -20.08
C GLY A 55 -4.87 20.21 -21.21
N LEU A 56 -4.71 18.89 -21.09
CA LEU A 56 -5.19 17.91 -22.07
C LEU A 56 -6.56 17.31 -21.71
N ALA A 57 -7.07 17.57 -20.51
CA ALA A 57 -8.28 16.93 -19.96
C ALA A 57 -9.50 17.11 -20.88
N ASP A 58 -9.70 18.31 -21.43
CA ASP A 58 -10.82 18.61 -22.34
C ASP A 58 -10.72 17.85 -23.68
N LYS A 59 -9.49 17.58 -24.15
CA LYS A 59 -9.25 16.81 -25.38
C LYS A 59 -9.42 15.31 -25.21
N LEU A 60 -9.33 14.83 -23.98
CA LEU A 60 -9.49 13.42 -23.62
C LEU A 60 -10.94 13.04 -23.32
N ALA A 61 -11.88 14.00 -23.41
CA ALA A 61 -13.30 13.76 -23.15
C ALA A 61 -13.83 12.59 -24.01
N GLY A 62 -14.39 11.57 -23.34
CA GLY A 62 -14.88 10.35 -23.99
C GLY A 62 -13.85 9.20 -24.14
N SER A 63 -12.55 9.46 -23.93
CA SER A 63 -11.48 8.45 -23.99
C SER A 63 -10.60 8.43 -22.72
N GLU A 64 -11.11 9.00 -21.63
CA GLU A 64 -10.34 9.22 -20.39
C GLU A 64 -9.84 7.92 -19.79
N LEU A 65 -10.65 6.86 -19.79
CA LEU A 65 -10.26 5.54 -19.27
C LEU A 65 -9.09 4.96 -20.04
N SER A 66 -9.18 4.97 -21.38
CA SER A 66 -8.11 4.46 -22.25
C SER A 66 -6.82 5.28 -22.08
N ALA A 67 -6.93 6.60 -22.02
CA ALA A 67 -5.80 7.49 -21.80
C ALA A 67 -5.14 7.27 -20.45
N MET A 68 -5.94 7.07 -19.39
CA MET A 68 -5.45 6.76 -18.06
C MET A 68 -4.71 5.42 -18.02
N LEU A 69 -5.25 4.37 -18.64
CA LEU A 69 -4.60 3.07 -18.72
C LEU A 69 -3.29 3.10 -19.51
N ILE A 70 -3.28 3.78 -20.67
CA ILE A 70 -2.06 3.98 -21.45
C ILE A 70 -1.01 4.71 -20.62
N PHE A 71 -1.39 5.80 -19.97
CA PHE A 71 -0.50 6.57 -19.11
C PHE A 71 0.04 5.75 -17.94
N LEU A 72 -0.81 4.95 -17.29
CA LEU A 72 -0.44 4.03 -16.21
C LEU A 72 0.62 3.03 -16.69
N PHE A 73 0.39 2.36 -17.82
CA PHE A 73 1.34 1.37 -18.36
C PHE A 73 2.65 2.02 -18.83
N LEU A 74 2.61 3.20 -19.45
CA LEU A 74 3.80 3.94 -19.83
C LEU A 74 4.62 4.36 -18.60
N SER A 75 3.98 4.87 -17.56
CA SER A 75 4.62 5.24 -16.31
C SER A 75 5.26 4.03 -15.62
N SER A 76 4.56 2.88 -15.60
CA SER A 76 5.08 1.61 -15.07
C SER A 76 6.30 1.14 -15.83
N TRP A 77 6.26 1.20 -17.16
CA TRP A 77 7.37 0.82 -18.02
C TRP A 77 8.59 1.73 -17.84
N VAL A 78 8.39 3.04 -17.75
CA VAL A 78 9.48 4.00 -17.51
C VAL A 78 10.15 3.76 -16.16
N THR A 79 9.38 3.49 -15.11
CA THR A 79 9.96 3.19 -13.78
C THR A 79 10.72 1.87 -13.76
N GLU A 80 10.25 0.85 -14.45
CA GLU A 80 10.96 -0.42 -14.58
C GLU A 80 12.31 -0.25 -15.30
N LEU A 81 12.35 0.53 -16.39
CA LEU A 81 13.58 0.88 -17.10
C LEU A 81 14.54 1.70 -16.22
N ALA A 82 14.02 2.54 -15.33
CA ALA A 82 14.80 3.34 -14.40
C ALA A 82 15.35 2.52 -13.21
N GLY A 83 15.04 1.22 -13.13
CA GLY A 83 15.48 0.33 -12.06
C GLY A 83 14.54 0.28 -10.83
N PHE A 84 13.39 0.94 -10.91
CA PHE A 84 12.33 0.85 -9.89
C PHE A 84 11.33 -0.25 -10.26
N HIS A 85 10.47 -0.60 -9.30
CA HIS A 85 9.39 -1.55 -9.59
C HIS A 85 8.24 -0.87 -10.35
N ALA A 86 7.66 -1.54 -11.35
CA ALA A 86 6.58 -1.04 -12.19
C ALA A 86 5.37 -0.52 -11.40
N LEU A 87 5.06 -1.14 -10.25
CA LEU A 87 3.96 -0.73 -9.37
C LEU A 87 4.12 0.71 -8.86
N PHE A 88 5.35 1.19 -8.66
CA PHE A 88 5.60 2.57 -8.27
C PHE A 88 5.17 3.55 -9.37
N GLY A 89 5.47 3.23 -10.62
CA GLY A 89 5.04 4.02 -11.77
C GLY A 89 3.51 4.07 -11.92
N ALA A 90 2.85 2.92 -11.76
CA ALA A 90 1.39 2.83 -11.79
C ALA A 90 0.75 3.68 -10.68
N PHE A 91 1.29 3.60 -9.45
CA PHE A 91 0.83 4.40 -8.32
C PHE A 91 0.98 5.90 -8.57
N LEU A 92 2.15 6.35 -9.06
CA LEU A 92 2.37 7.76 -9.37
C LEU A 92 1.48 8.24 -10.52
N ALA A 93 1.23 7.42 -11.53
CA ALA A 93 0.31 7.76 -12.61
C ALA A 93 -1.08 8.07 -12.07
N GLY A 94 -1.60 7.24 -11.16
CA GLY A 94 -2.87 7.49 -10.48
C GLY A 94 -2.86 8.74 -9.59
N ALA A 95 -1.75 8.99 -8.88
CA ALA A 95 -1.61 10.14 -7.97
C ALA A 95 -1.56 11.49 -8.70
N VAL A 96 -0.97 11.54 -9.91
CA VAL A 96 -0.87 12.77 -10.71
C VAL A 96 -2.04 12.97 -11.65
N TRP A 97 -2.89 11.95 -11.87
CA TRP A 97 -4.06 12.07 -12.74
C TRP A 97 -4.96 13.23 -12.31
N PRO A 98 -5.41 14.10 -13.23
CA PRO A 98 -6.23 15.27 -12.90
C PRO A 98 -7.57 14.83 -12.30
N ARG A 99 -7.97 15.48 -11.21
CA ARG A 99 -9.31 15.31 -10.64
C ARG A 99 -10.28 16.18 -11.43
N GLY A 100 -10.96 15.59 -12.42
CA GLY A 100 -12.00 16.22 -13.23
C GLY A 100 -13.40 15.74 -12.89
N SER A 101 -14.42 16.30 -13.56
CA SER A 101 -15.84 15.92 -13.40
C SER A 101 -16.13 14.45 -13.72
N ASN A 102 -15.31 13.81 -14.54
CA ASN A 102 -15.48 12.42 -14.99
C ASN A 102 -14.74 11.37 -14.16
N ASN A 103 -14.01 11.75 -13.10
CA ASN A 103 -13.29 10.79 -12.25
C ASN A 103 -14.24 9.78 -11.60
N GLY A 104 -15.48 10.17 -11.31
CA GLY A 104 -16.50 9.25 -10.82
C GLY A 104 -16.85 8.15 -11.83
N LYS A 105 -16.86 8.46 -13.12
CA LYS A 105 -17.10 7.47 -14.20
C LYS A 105 -15.93 6.51 -14.33
N ILE A 106 -14.70 7.01 -14.38
CA ILE A 106 -13.49 6.18 -14.47
C ILE A 106 -13.42 5.23 -13.27
N ALA A 107 -13.68 5.74 -12.05
CA ALA A 107 -13.73 4.92 -10.86
C ALA A 107 -14.83 3.86 -10.95
N ALA A 108 -16.04 4.24 -11.38
CA ALA A 108 -17.17 3.33 -11.55
C ALA A 108 -16.91 2.23 -12.60
N ASP A 109 -16.13 2.52 -13.64
CA ASP A 109 -15.79 1.55 -14.69
C ASP A 109 -14.70 0.57 -14.22
N ILE A 110 -13.70 1.04 -13.45
CA ILE A 110 -12.57 0.22 -12.99
C ILE A 110 -12.88 -0.53 -11.69
N GLU A 111 -13.62 0.08 -10.77
CA GLU A 111 -13.87 -0.47 -9.44
C GLU A 111 -14.51 -1.88 -9.46
N PRO A 112 -15.51 -2.18 -10.32
CA PRO A 112 -16.06 -3.53 -10.39
C PRO A 112 -15.05 -4.58 -10.85
N LEU A 113 -14.19 -4.24 -11.82
CA LEU A 113 -13.13 -5.11 -12.29
C LEU A 113 -12.06 -5.31 -11.19
N ALA A 114 -11.63 -4.24 -10.55
CA ALA A 114 -10.64 -4.29 -9.49
C ALA A 114 -11.15 -5.10 -8.29
N THR A 115 -12.35 -4.80 -7.79
CA THR A 115 -12.88 -5.38 -6.56
C THR A 115 -13.39 -6.81 -6.73
N LYS A 116 -14.00 -7.13 -7.88
CA LYS A 116 -14.61 -8.45 -8.12
C LYS A 116 -13.65 -9.46 -8.76
N MET A 117 -12.58 -8.99 -9.42
CA MET A 117 -11.66 -9.87 -10.15
C MET A 117 -10.21 -9.69 -9.70
N LEU A 118 -9.62 -8.49 -9.84
CA LEU A 118 -8.19 -8.30 -9.64
C LEU A 118 -7.76 -8.47 -8.18
N ILE A 119 -8.52 -7.92 -7.24
CA ILE A 119 -8.21 -8.04 -5.80
C ILE A 119 -8.35 -9.50 -5.32
N PRO A 120 -9.45 -10.24 -5.58
CA PRO A 120 -9.51 -11.66 -5.23
C PRO A 120 -8.41 -12.51 -5.88
N LEU A 121 -8.05 -12.23 -7.14
CA LEU A 121 -6.96 -12.93 -7.82
C LEU A 121 -5.62 -12.66 -7.13
N PHE A 122 -5.36 -11.42 -6.76
CA PHE A 122 -4.14 -11.02 -6.02
C PHE A 122 -4.06 -11.73 -4.65
N PHE A 123 -5.15 -11.78 -3.89
CA PHE A 123 -5.18 -12.50 -2.61
C PHE A 123 -4.98 -14.00 -2.78
N SER A 124 -5.58 -14.59 -3.81
CA SER A 124 -5.39 -16.01 -4.14
C SER A 124 -3.93 -16.30 -4.50
N TYR A 125 -3.32 -15.47 -5.34
CA TYR A 125 -1.90 -15.55 -5.69
C TYR A 125 -0.99 -15.43 -4.46
N THR A 126 -1.24 -14.44 -3.60
CA THR A 126 -0.49 -14.25 -2.35
C THR A 126 -0.62 -15.45 -1.41
N GLY A 127 -1.84 -16.00 -1.29
CA GLY A 127 -2.10 -17.19 -0.49
C GLY A 127 -1.36 -18.44 -1.01
N LEU A 128 -1.35 -18.67 -2.32
CA LEU A 128 -0.63 -19.78 -2.95
C LEU A 128 0.89 -19.71 -2.74
N ARG A 129 1.46 -18.52 -2.63
CA ARG A 129 2.89 -18.32 -2.33
C ARG A 129 3.23 -18.47 -0.85
N THR A 130 2.23 -18.48 0.03
CA THR A 130 2.44 -18.56 1.48
C THR A 130 2.70 -20.01 1.89
N ASN A 131 3.83 -20.28 2.53
CA ASN A 131 4.19 -21.59 3.02
C ASN A 131 3.86 -21.72 4.53
N ILE A 132 2.71 -22.34 4.83
CA ILE A 132 2.25 -22.53 6.21
C ILE A 132 3.19 -23.48 6.99
N GLY A 133 3.81 -24.47 6.32
CA GLY A 133 4.79 -25.36 6.96
C GLY A 133 5.99 -24.59 7.50
N ALA A 134 6.55 -23.66 6.73
CA ALA A 134 7.66 -22.83 7.16
C ALA A 134 7.31 -21.94 8.37
N VAL A 135 6.04 -21.59 8.57
CA VAL A 135 5.57 -20.88 9.78
C VAL A 135 5.55 -21.81 10.99
N GLY A 136 5.12 -23.06 10.78
CA GLY A 136 5.09 -24.09 11.85
C GLY A 136 6.47 -24.39 12.41
N ASP A 137 7.50 -24.46 11.57
CA ASP A 137 8.89 -24.70 11.97
C ASP A 137 9.46 -23.56 12.85
N HIS A 138 8.86 -22.36 12.78
CA HIS A 138 9.29 -21.15 13.50
C HIS A 138 8.16 -20.50 14.30
N ILE A 139 7.31 -21.31 14.96
CA ILE A 139 6.11 -20.82 15.63
C ILE A 139 6.39 -19.76 16.70
N GLY A 140 7.50 -19.90 17.45
CA GLY A 140 7.92 -18.93 18.46
C GLY A 140 8.26 -17.56 17.86
N LEU A 141 8.98 -17.55 16.74
CA LEU A 141 9.33 -16.32 16.01
C LEU A 141 8.07 -15.69 15.41
N SER A 142 7.19 -16.50 14.81
CA SER A 142 5.92 -16.03 14.25
C SER A 142 5.04 -15.37 15.31
N ALA A 143 4.93 -15.99 16.50
CA ALA A 143 4.20 -15.43 17.62
C ALA A 143 4.81 -14.11 18.12
N LEU A 144 6.13 -14.01 18.16
CA LEU A 144 6.85 -12.79 18.55
C LEU A 144 6.59 -11.66 17.54
N VAL A 145 6.65 -11.95 16.24
CA VAL A 145 6.36 -10.98 15.16
C VAL A 145 4.92 -10.47 15.27
N ILE A 146 3.95 -11.37 15.46
CA ILE A 146 2.54 -11.00 15.59
C ILE A 146 2.32 -10.16 16.85
N ALA A 147 2.84 -10.60 18.00
CA ALA A 147 2.70 -9.88 19.27
C ALA A 147 3.36 -8.49 19.21
N GLY A 148 4.57 -8.39 18.64
CA GLY A 148 5.27 -7.13 18.45
C GLY A 148 4.53 -6.18 17.52
N ALA A 149 3.95 -6.69 16.43
CA ALA A 149 3.14 -5.90 15.50
C ALA A 149 1.89 -5.34 16.18
N ILE A 150 1.18 -6.16 16.95
CA ILE A 150 -0.02 -5.74 17.71
C ILE A 150 0.38 -4.72 18.79
N ALA A 151 1.37 -5.03 19.62
CA ALA A 151 1.81 -4.15 20.69
C ALA A 151 2.27 -2.79 20.17
N GLY A 152 3.05 -2.77 19.09
CA GLY A 152 3.56 -1.53 18.48
C GLY A 152 2.45 -0.68 17.91
N LYS A 153 1.55 -1.24 17.06
CA LYS A 153 0.48 -0.47 16.43
C LYS A 153 -0.65 -0.13 17.39
N VAL A 154 -1.19 -1.10 18.10
CA VAL A 154 -2.29 -0.84 19.04
C VAL A 154 -1.81 0.03 20.20
N GLY A 155 -0.64 -0.28 20.78
CA GLY A 155 -0.05 0.48 21.87
C GLY A 155 0.32 1.91 21.44
N GLY A 156 0.98 2.09 20.31
CA GLY A 156 1.35 3.40 19.78
C GLY A 156 0.13 4.27 19.46
N ALA A 157 -0.87 3.71 18.78
CA ALA A 157 -2.11 4.42 18.47
C ALA A 157 -2.93 4.75 19.72
N PHE A 158 -3.01 3.83 20.67
CA PHE A 158 -3.64 4.05 21.98
C PHE A 158 -2.96 5.19 22.74
N ALA A 159 -1.63 5.14 22.86
CA ALA A 159 -0.87 6.20 23.55
C ALA A 159 -1.05 7.54 22.88
N GLY A 160 -0.93 7.63 21.54
CA GLY A 160 -1.16 8.85 20.79
C GLY A 160 -2.56 9.43 20.99
N ALA A 161 -3.60 8.59 20.93
CA ALA A 161 -4.98 9.01 21.15
C ALA A 161 -5.20 9.48 22.61
N ARG A 162 -4.61 8.83 23.58
CA ARG A 162 -4.67 9.26 25.01
C ARG A 162 -4.02 10.61 25.22
N LEU A 163 -2.87 10.85 24.59
CA LEU A 163 -2.17 12.15 24.68
C LEU A 163 -2.94 13.30 24.04
N THR A 164 -3.81 13.01 23.05
CA THR A 164 -4.69 14.00 22.42
C THR A 164 -6.05 14.16 23.13
N GLY A 165 -6.25 13.53 24.29
CA GLY A 165 -7.43 13.72 25.14
C GLY A 165 -8.60 12.77 24.86
N PHE A 166 -8.42 11.77 23.99
CA PHE A 166 -9.47 10.75 23.79
C PHE A 166 -9.63 9.90 25.05
N ASP A 167 -10.87 9.46 25.32
CA ASP A 167 -11.17 8.51 26.39
C ASP A 167 -10.57 7.12 26.07
N THR A 168 -10.41 6.29 27.10
CA THR A 168 -9.77 4.97 26.99
C THR A 168 -10.45 4.07 25.95
N ARG A 169 -11.79 4.12 25.88
CA ARG A 169 -12.59 3.30 24.98
C ARG A 169 -12.37 3.67 23.52
N ASN A 170 -12.39 4.96 23.22
CA ASN A 170 -12.13 5.51 21.88
C ASN A 170 -10.67 5.31 21.47
N SER A 171 -9.73 5.45 22.40
CA SER A 171 -8.30 5.20 22.15
C SER A 171 -8.02 3.73 21.80
N LEU A 172 -8.66 2.77 22.51
CA LEU A 172 -8.57 1.35 22.15
C LEU A 172 -9.22 1.04 20.80
N ALA A 173 -10.39 1.58 20.54
CA ALA A 173 -11.05 1.40 19.25
C ALA A 173 -10.19 1.92 18.08
N LEU A 174 -9.55 3.08 18.25
CA LEU A 174 -8.63 3.65 17.27
C LEU A 174 -7.39 2.75 17.10
N GLY A 175 -6.84 2.22 18.20
CA GLY A 175 -5.73 1.26 18.16
C GLY A 175 -6.05 0.01 17.34
N PHE A 176 -7.23 -0.57 17.54
CA PHE A 176 -7.67 -1.75 16.77
C PHE A 176 -7.93 -1.43 15.30
N LEU A 177 -8.53 -0.28 15.00
CA LEU A 177 -8.73 0.15 13.62
C LEU A 177 -7.41 0.35 12.87
N LEU A 178 -6.45 1.01 13.48
CA LEU A 178 -5.14 1.27 12.87
C LEU A 178 -4.27 0.00 12.79
N ASN A 179 -4.61 -1.06 13.53
CA ASN A 179 -3.94 -2.34 13.43
C ASN A 179 -4.37 -3.18 12.22
N THR A 180 -5.45 -2.79 11.53
CA THR A 180 -5.89 -3.44 10.29
C THR A 180 -4.81 -3.28 9.22
N ARG A 181 -4.46 -4.39 8.57
CA ARG A 181 -3.47 -4.43 7.49
C ARG A 181 -4.18 -4.45 6.15
N GLY A 182 -3.68 -3.65 5.22
CA GLY A 182 -4.29 -3.46 3.92
C GLY A 182 -3.54 -4.10 2.75
N LEU A 183 -4.08 -3.91 1.56
CA LEU A 183 -3.55 -4.40 0.29
C LEU A 183 -2.09 -3.95 0.06
N VAL A 184 -1.76 -2.71 0.41
CA VAL A 184 -0.43 -2.11 0.18
C VAL A 184 0.66 -2.91 0.89
N GLU A 185 0.43 -3.35 2.13
CA GLU A 185 1.40 -4.16 2.87
C GLU A 185 1.66 -5.51 2.18
N LEU A 186 0.60 -6.18 1.71
CA LEU A 186 0.74 -7.44 0.98
C LEU A 186 1.48 -7.26 -0.35
N ILE A 187 1.26 -6.14 -1.04
CA ILE A 187 2.00 -5.80 -2.26
C ILE A 187 3.48 -5.62 -1.93
N VAL A 188 3.81 -4.85 -0.88
CA VAL A 188 5.20 -4.64 -0.44
C VAL A 188 5.88 -5.96 -0.10
N LEU A 189 5.20 -6.88 0.58
CA LEU A 189 5.72 -8.20 0.92
C LEU A 189 5.96 -9.06 -0.34
N ASN A 190 5.05 -9.04 -1.31
CA ASN A 190 5.22 -9.75 -2.58
C ASN A 190 6.41 -9.21 -3.36
N VAL A 191 6.54 -7.88 -3.48
CA VAL A 191 7.69 -7.24 -4.13
C VAL A 191 9.00 -7.60 -3.39
N GLY A 192 9.01 -7.56 -2.07
CA GLY A 192 10.17 -7.94 -1.25
C GLY A 192 10.60 -9.39 -1.47
N LEU A 193 9.65 -10.32 -1.62
CA LEU A 193 9.92 -11.71 -1.95
C LEU A 193 10.45 -11.85 -3.38
N GLU A 194 9.85 -11.19 -4.36
CA GLU A 194 10.26 -11.23 -5.77
C GLU A 194 11.65 -10.65 -6.01
N GLN A 195 12.03 -9.64 -5.24
CA GLN A 195 13.35 -9.03 -5.28
C GLN A 195 14.41 -9.80 -4.45
N GLY A 196 14.03 -10.91 -3.80
CA GLY A 196 14.94 -11.69 -2.95
C GLY A 196 15.34 -10.98 -1.65
N ILE A 197 14.68 -9.86 -1.30
CA ILE A 197 14.92 -9.11 -0.04
C ILE A 197 14.36 -9.88 1.14
N LEU A 198 13.20 -10.52 0.95
CA LEU A 198 12.54 -11.36 1.97
C LEU A 198 12.75 -12.84 1.66
N SER A 199 13.12 -13.61 2.69
CA SER A 199 13.09 -15.07 2.60
C SER A 199 11.64 -15.57 2.64
N LEU A 200 11.39 -16.75 2.04
CA LEU A 200 10.04 -17.35 2.00
C LEU A 200 9.44 -17.58 3.41
N PRO A 201 10.20 -18.06 4.42
CA PRO A 201 9.69 -18.16 5.78
C PRO A 201 9.26 -16.81 6.36
N LEU A 202 10.10 -15.77 6.23
CA LEU A 202 9.78 -14.44 6.74
C LEU A 202 8.56 -13.84 6.04
N TYR A 203 8.48 -13.97 4.72
CA TYR A 203 7.31 -13.59 3.93
C TYR A 203 6.03 -14.25 4.48
N SER A 204 6.06 -15.58 4.66
CA SER A 204 4.91 -16.34 5.14
C SER A 204 4.48 -15.93 6.56
N MET A 205 5.44 -15.66 7.46
CA MET A 205 5.16 -15.14 8.80
C MET A 205 4.49 -13.76 8.75
N MET A 206 4.96 -12.87 7.88
CA MET A 206 4.40 -11.52 7.71
C MET A 206 2.98 -11.56 7.11
N ILE A 207 2.72 -12.46 6.15
CA ILE A 207 1.37 -12.69 5.61
C ILE A 207 0.44 -13.20 6.72
N LEU A 208 0.87 -14.19 7.51
CA LEU A 208 0.07 -14.70 8.63
C LEU A 208 -0.21 -13.58 9.65
N MET A 209 0.79 -12.78 10.00
CA MET A 209 0.65 -11.61 10.86
C MET A 209 -0.42 -10.65 10.32
N ALA A 210 -0.39 -10.33 9.03
CA ALA A 210 -1.36 -9.44 8.39
C ALA A 210 -2.79 -10.00 8.45
N LEU A 211 -2.97 -11.31 8.23
CA LEU A 211 -4.27 -11.98 8.31
C LEU A 211 -4.80 -11.99 9.76
N VAL A 212 -3.97 -12.34 10.72
CA VAL A 212 -4.35 -12.40 12.15
C VAL A 212 -4.74 -11.01 12.65
N THR A 213 -3.89 -10.00 12.40
CA THR A 213 -4.14 -8.62 12.87
C THR A 213 -5.38 -8.01 12.24
N THR A 214 -5.66 -8.29 10.98
CA THR A 214 -6.88 -7.83 10.30
C THR A 214 -8.11 -8.58 10.79
N GLY A 215 -8.02 -9.91 10.89
CA GLY A 215 -9.13 -10.75 11.35
C GLY A 215 -9.58 -10.46 12.79
N MET A 216 -8.64 -10.11 13.69
CA MET A 216 -8.96 -9.77 15.08
C MET A 216 -9.61 -8.40 15.25
N THR A 217 -9.50 -7.49 14.29
CA THR A 217 -9.99 -6.11 14.41
C THR A 217 -11.49 -6.05 14.66
N THR A 218 -12.28 -6.71 13.83
CA THR A 218 -13.75 -6.69 13.95
C THR A 218 -14.26 -7.26 15.29
N PRO A 219 -13.84 -8.44 15.76
CA PRO A 219 -14.28 -8.94 17.06
C PRO A 219 -13.85 -8.05 18.23
N LEU A 220 -12.62 -7.49 18.19
CA LEU A 220 -12.14 -6.59 19.25
C LEU A 220 -12.89 -5.26 19.27
N LEU A 221 -13.22 -4.70 18.11
CA LEU A 221 -14.04 -3.50 18.01
C LEU A 221 -15.45 -3.71 18.61
N LYS A 222 -16.07 -4.85 18.35
CA LYS A 222 -17.37 -5.19 18.94
C LYS A 222 -17.33 -5.29 20.47
N LEU A 223 -16.22 -5.79 21.04
CA LEU A 223 -16.02 -5.83 22.49
C LEU A 223 -15.89 -4.44 23.12
N VAL A 224 -15.22 -3.51 22.43
CA VAL A 224 -15.00 -2.15 22.92
C VAL A 224 -16.21 -1.25 22.65
N ARG A 225 -16.93 -1.46 21.54
CA ARG A 225 -18.12 -0.71 21.14
C ARG A 225 -19.28 -1.64 20.78
N PRO A 226 -19.96 -2.25 21.77
CA PRO A 226 -21.17 -3.03 21.51
C PRO A 226 -22.27 -2.07 21.05
N GLY A 227 -22.60 -2.07 19.76
CA GLY A 227 -23.66 -1.20 19.19
C GLY A 227 -23.34 -0.54 17.84
N VAL A 228 -22.12 -0.68 17.34
CA VAL A 228 -21.81 -0.31 15.94
C VAL A 228 -22.11 -1.52 15.06
N SER A 229 -23.40 -1.72 14.73
CA SER A 229 -23.80 -2.59 13.63
C SER A 229 -23.54 -1.84 12.33
N HIS A 230 -22.84 -2.47 11.40
CA HIS A 230 -22.70 -1.98 10.05
C HIS A 230 -24.09 -1.89 9.41
N GLY A 231 -24.59 -0.65 9.19
CA GLY A 231 -25.66 -0.39 8.24
C GLY A 231 -25.06 -0.34 6.84
#